data_de0470e35437c2d20fa6bbca4320f18a
#
_entry.id   de0470e35437c2d20fa6bbca4320f18a
#
_cell.length_a   1.000
_cell.length_b   1.000
_cell.length_c   1.000
_cell.angle_alpha   90.00
_cell.angle_beta   90.00
_cell.angle_gamma   90.00
#
_symmetry.space_group_name_H-M   'P 1'
#
loop_
_entity.id
_entity.type
_entity.pdbx_description
1 polymer ?
#
loop_
_entity_poly.entity_id
_entity_poly.type
_entity_poly.pdbx_seq_one_letter_code
_entity_poly.pdbx_strand_id
1 'polypeptide(L)'
;MDWVTIVVYLLLIVFGWFSVCGGSYDYGDRDFLDFSTRAGKQFVWIICSFGLGFVLLMLDDSLYDMFSYLIYIGLMLLLIVTIFIAPDTKGSRSWLILGPVSLQPAEFAKFATALALAKYMSAYSFTMKNWKSSLMLAFLILFPMLLIILRETGSALVYSAFFLMLYREGMPGVVLFSGICAVVYFVVGIRFDAVMIADTPTPIGEFAVLLMVLLFAGGMVWVYKKRWEPTRNIIGGSLGVLLVAYLISEYVVPFNLVWVQWGLCALVVGYLVFLSLSERHLSYFLIGLFALGSIGFLYSSDYFFNKVLEPHQQIRIKVVLGMEEDLAGAGYNVNQSKIAIGSGGLTGKGFLNGTQTKLKYVPEQDTDFIFCTVGEEEGFVGSTAVLLLFLILILRLIAVAERQQSPFGRVYGYSVLSIFLFHLFINIGMVLGLTPVIGIPLPFFSYGGSSLWGFTILLFIFLRIDAGRNRRI
;
A
#
# COMPACT_ATOMS: atom_id res chain seq x y z
N MET A 1 -0.19 25.50 -14.52
CA MET A 1 -1.27 24.50 -14.23
C MET A 1 -1.16 23.36 -15.21
N ASP A 2 -1.32 22.12 -14.76
CA ASP A 2 -1.16 20.94 -15.62
C ASP A 2 -2.52 20.48 -16.17
N TRP A 3 -2.85 20.90 -17.40
CA TRP A 3 -4.12 20.57 -18.05
C TRP A 3 -4.27 19.08 -18.37
N VAL A 4 -3.17 18.37 -18.64
CA VAL A 4 -3.21 16.93 -18.92
C VAL A 4 -3.72 16.17 -17.70
N THR A 5 -3.24 16.50 -16.51
CA THR A 5 -3.71 15.89 -15.24
C THR A 5 -5.21 16.15 -15.02
N ILE A 6 -5.70 17.36 -15.35
CA ILE A 6 -7.13 17.69 -15.22
C ILE A 6 -7.97 16.86 -16.20
N VAL A 7 -7.54 16.73 -17.45
CA VAL A 7 -8.25 15.94 -18.46
C VAL A 7 -8.31 14.47 -18.03
N VAL A 8 -7.19 13.91 -17.55
CA VAL A 8 -7.17 12.52 -17.07
C VAL A 8 -8.08 12.33 -15.85
N TYR A 9 -8.07 13.29 -14.90
CA TYR A 9 -8.99 13.29 -13.77
C TYR A 9 -10.46 13.27 -14.22
N LEU A 10 -10.85 14.11 -15.20
CA LEU A 10 -12.21 14.16 -15.75
C LEU A 10 -12.56 12.82 -16.43
N LEU A 11 -11.66 12.26 -17.23
CA LEU A 11 -11.89 10.97 -17.87
C LEU A 11 -12.09 9.85 -16.85
N LEU A 12 -11.25 9.78 -15.81
CA LEU A 12 -11.39 8.77 -14.75
C LEU A 12 -12.72 8.88 -14.01
N ILE A 13 -13.17 10.10 -13.68
CA ILE A 13 -14.47 10.32 -13.03
C ILE A 13 -15.63 9.91 -13.93
N VAL A 14 -15.59 10.26 -15.21
CA VAL A 14 -16.65 9.90 -16.17
C VAL A 14 -16.71 8.38 -16.34
N PHE A 15 -15.59 7.72 -16.60
CA PHE A 15 -15.54 6.26 -16.68
C PHE A 15 -15.97 5.60 -15.37
N GLY A 16 -15.51 6.13 -14.24
CA GLY A 16 -15.89 5.64 -12.91
C GLY A 16 -17.40 5.75 -12.67
N TRP A 17 -18.03 6.85 -13.07
CA TRP A 17 -19.47 7.00 -12.93
C TRP A 17 -20.25 6.00 -13.78
N PHE A 18 -19.86 5.78 -15.05
CA PHE A 18 -20.46 4.74 -15.88
C PHE A 18 -20.31 3.35 -15.26
N SER A 19 -19.13 3.04 -14.71
CA SER A 19 -18.90 1.75 -14.04
C SER A 19 -19.74 1.61 -12.76
N VAL A 20 -19.94 2.70 -11.99
CA VAL A 20 -20.85 2.70 -10.85
C VAL A 20 -22.30 2.50 -11.31
N CYS A 21 -22.72 3.09 -12.43
CA CYS A 21 -24.03 2.82 -13.01
C CYS A 21 -24.20 1.33 -13.35
N GLY A 22 -23.18 0.70 -13.98
CA GLY A 22 -23.20 -0.75 -14.28
C GLY A 22 -23.25 -1.62 -13.02
N GLY A 23 -22.37 -1.32 -12.03
CA GLY A 23 -22.26 -2.08 -10.79
C GLY A 23 -23.45 -1.93 -9.83
N SER A 24 -24.15 -0.79 -9.87
CA SER A 24 -25.31 -0.52 -8.99
C SER A 24 -26.67 -0.76 -9.64
N TYR A 25 -26.71 -1.16 -10.91
CA TYR A 25 -27.94 -1.34 -11.68
C TYR A 25 -28.83 -2.45 -11.11
N ASP A 26 -30.09 -2.13 -10.88
CA ASP A 26 -31.15 -3.08 -10.55
C ASP A 26 -32.13 -3.25 -11.74
N TYR A 27 -32.62 -4.47 -11.97
CA TYR A 27 -33.57 -4.77 -13.05
C TYR A 27 -34.82 -3.93 -12.91
N GLY A 28 -35.02 -3.01 -13.87
CA GLY A 28 -36.23 -2.17 -13.96
C GLY A 28 -35.98 -0.68 -13.71
N ASP A 29 -34.94 -0.30 -13.00
CA ASP A 29 -34.58 1.11 -12.77
C ASP A 29 -33.75 1.64 -13.94
N ARG A 30 -34.33 2.50 -14.77
CA ARG A 30 -33.64 3.16 -15.89
C ARG A 30 -33.16 4.58 -15.54
N ASP A 31 -33.46 5.07 -14.36
CA ASP A 31 -33.19 6.46 -14.00
C ASP A 31 -31.86 6.57 -13.23
N PHE A 32 -30.74 6.70 -13.97
CA PHE A 32 -29.38 6.86 -13.41
C PHE A 32 -29.19 8.16 -12.62
N LEU A 33 -30.10 9.12 -12.78
CA LEU A 33 -30.08 10.42 -12.10
C LEU A 33 -31.01 10.45 -10.88
N ASP A 34 -31.69 9.35 -10.56
CA ASP A 34 -32.48 9.28 -9.34
C ASP A 34 -31.57 9.33 -8.12
N PHE A 35 -31.72 10.36 -7.30
CA PHE A 35 -30.93 10.60 -6.10
C PHE A 35 -31.16 9.57 -4.98
N SER A 36 -32.10 8.66 -5.13
CA SER A 36 -32.26 7.51 -4.25
C SER A 36 -31.25 6.41 -4.56
N THR A 37 -30.80 6.30 -5.81
CA THR A 37 -29.87 5.31 -6.30
C THR A 37 -28.41 5.65 -5.95
N ARG A 38 -27.52 4.65 -5.98
CA ARG A 38 -26.07 4.87 -5.78
C ARG A 38 -25.48 5.69 -6.94
N ALA A 39 -25.91 5.43 -8.18
CA ALA A 39 -25.46 6.18 -9.36
C ALA A 39 -25.81 7.67 -9.29
N GLY A 40 -27.05 8.00 -8.91
CA GLY A 40 -27.48 9.39 -8.74
C GLY A 40 -26.77 10.10 -7.58
N LYS A 41 -26.58 9.43 -6.45
CA LYS A 41 -25.76 9.98 -5.34
C LYS A 41 -24.33 10.25 -5.78
N GLN A 42 -23.71 9.33 -6.52
CA GLN A 42 -22.36 9.53 -7.06
C GLN A 42 -22.27 10.75 -7.97
N PHE A 43 -23.29 10.98 -8.81
CA PHE A 43 -23.36 12.17 -9.67
C PHE A 43 -23.37 13.47 -8.85
N VAL A 44 -24.13 13.52 -7.74
CA VAL A 44 -24.10 14.67 -6.82
C VAL A 44 -22.71 14.86 -6.22
N TRP A 45 -22.06 13.76 -5.77
CA TRP A 45 -20.70 13.84 -5.21
C TRP A 45 -19.67 14.34 -6.23
N ILE A 46 -19.85 14.00 -7.51
CA ILE A 46 -19.01 14.48 -8.61
C ILE A 46 -19.18 16.00 -8.79
N ILE A 47 -20.41 16.50 -8.81
CA ILE A 47 -20.66 17.95 -8.92
C ILE A 47 -20.02 18.69 -7.71
N CYS A 48 -20.21 18.17 -6.50
CA CYS A 48 -19.58 18.73 -5.31
C CYS A 48 -18.06 18.69 -5.38
N SER A 49 -17.47 17.63 -5.96
CA SER A 49 -16.02 17.49 -6.16
C SER A 49 -15.48 18.54 -7.13
N PHE A 50 -16.20 18.86 -8.20
CA PHE A 50 -15.82 19.93 -9.12
C PHE A 50 -15.87 21.31 -8.44
N GLY A 51 -16.94 21.57 -7.68
CA GLY A 51 -17.03 22.78 -6.87
C GLY A 51 -15.89 22.91 -5.87
N LEU A 52 -15.60 21.82 -5.15
CA LEU A 52 -14.48 21.76 -4.21
C LEU A 52 -13.13 21.98 -4.90
N GLY A 53 -12.88 21.29 -6.02
CA GLY A 53 -11.65 21.46 -6.80
C GLY A 53 -11.48 22.91 -7.31
N PHE A 54 -12.57 23.53 -7.78
CA PHE A 54 -12.55 24.93 -8.20
C PHE A 54 -12.20 25.87 -7.04
N VAL A 55 -12.82 25.70 -5.87
CA VAL A 55 -12.49 26.50 -4.66
C VAL A 55 -11.03 26.33 -4.29
N LEU A 56 -10.51 25.11 -4.27
CA LEU A 56 -9.11 24.84 -3.93
C LEU A 56 -8.13 25.52 -4.92
N LEU A 57 -8.48 25.62 -6.20
CA LEU A 57 -7.68 26.33 -7.18
C LEU A 57 -7.71 27.85 -7.01
N MET A 58 -8.79 28.40 -6.45
CA MET A 58 -8.92 29.85 -6.19
C MET A 58 -8.15 30.32 -4.96
N LEU A 59 -7.93 29.45 -4.00
CA LEU A 59 -7.17 29.76 -2.80
C LEU A 59 -5.69 30.02 -3.15
N ASP A 60 -5.01 30.85 -2.37
CA ASP A 60 -3.58 31.08 -2.56
C ASP A 60 -2.77 29.85 -2.10
N ASP A 61 -1.73 29.50 -2.84
CA ASP A 61 -0.85 28.37 -2.52
C ASP A 61 -0.08 28.57 -1.19
N SER A 62 0.14 29.80 -0.76
CA SER A 62 0.75 30.12 0.53
C SER A 62 -0.12 29.69 1.72
N LEU A 63 -1.44 29.65 1.56
CA LEU A 63 -2.36 29.22 2.62
C LEU A 63 -2.15 27.75 2.99
N TYR A 64 -1.90 26.89 1.99
CA TYR A 64 -1.64 25.47 2.25
C TYR A 64 -0.38 25.26 3.07
N ASP A 65 0.67 26.05 2.80
CA ASP A 65 1.90 26.01 3.57
C ASP A 65 1.68 26.57 5.00
N MET A 66 1.02 27.71 5.13
CA MET A 66 0.79 28.38 6.42
C MET A 66 -0.09 27.54 7.36
N PHE A 67 -1.17 26.96 6.86
CA PHE A 67 -2.15 26.23 7.67
C PHE A 67 -1.89 24.72 7.77
N SER A 68 -0.80 24.18 7.20
CA SER A 68 -0.50 22.75 7.18
C SER A 68 -0.63 22.05 8.53
N TYR A 69 -0.03 22.60 9.58
CA TYR A 69 -0.10 22.02 10.93
C TYR A 69 -1.47 22.19 11.57
N LEU A 70 -2.15 23.31 11.32
CA LEU A 70 -3.50 23.54 11.86
C LEU A 70 -4.49 22.54 11.25
N ILE A 71 -4.42 22.32 9.93
CA ILE A 71 -5.22 21.29 9.22
C ILE A 71 -4.91 19.89 9.77
N TYR A 72 -3.63 19.57 9.97
CA TYR A 72 -3.23 18.28 10.53
C TYR A 72 -3.81 18.07 11.93
N ILE A 73 -3.63 19.03 12.84
CA ILE A 73 -4.15 18.92 14.22
C ILE A 73 -5.67 18.82 14.21
N GLY A 74 -6.35 19.63 13.41
CA GLY A 74 -7.82 19.60 13.30
C GLY A 74 -8.34 18.23 12.86
N LEU A 75 -7.70 17.60 11.85
CA LEU A 75 -8.08 16.28 11.39
C LEU A 75 -7.67 15.16 12.35
N MET A 76 -6.56 15.30 13.09
CA MET A 76 -6.23 14.37 14.17
C MET A 76 -7.28 14.42 15.29
N LEU A 77 -7.71 15.61 15.68
CA LEU A 77 -8.81 15.77 16.65
C LEU A 77 -10.12 15.15 16.11
N LEU A 78 -10.44 15.36 14.84
CA LEU A 78 -11.61 14.75 14.21
C LEU A 78 -11.51 13.21 14.19
N LEU A 79 -10.34 12.62 13.92
CA LEU A 79 -10.12 11.18 14.03
C LEU A 79 -10.34 10.68 15.45
N ILE A 80 -9.83 11.37 16.45
CA ILE A 80 -10.03 11.01 17.87
C ILE A 80 -11.51 11.08 18.21
N VAL A 81 -12.20 12.14 17.83
CA VAL A 81 -13.67 12.29 18.06
C VAL A 81 -14.43 11.15 17.38
N THR A 82 -14.03 10.74 16.17
CA THR A 82 -14.64 9.63 15.44
C THR A 82 -14.57 8.32 16.22
N ILE A 83 -13.45 8.06 16.91
CA ILE A 83 -13.31 6.84 17.73
C ILE A 83 -14.42 6.70 18.78
N PHE A 84 -14.90 7.83 19.33
CA PHE A 84 -15.90 7.82 20.41
C PHE A 84 -17.35 7.94 19.90
N ILE A 85 -17.59 8.66 18.78
CA ILE A 85 -18.94 9.04 18.34
C ILE A 85 -19.45 8.18 17.19
N ALA A 86 -18.55 7.59 16.36
CA ALA A 86 -18.96 6.88 15.15
C ALA A 86 -19.82 5.65 15.48
N PRO A 87 -21.00 5.50 14.85
CA PRO A 87 -21.83 4.32 14.96
C PRO A 87 -21.17 3.11 14.31
N ASP A 88 -21.57 1.92 14.71
CA ASP A 88 -21.13 0.69 14.07
C ASP A 88 -21.80 0.54 12.70
N THR A 89 -21.03 0.61 11.62
CA THR A 89 -21.53 0.46 10.26
C THR A 89 -20.80 -0.71 9.61
N LYS A 90 -21.47 -1.82 9.37
CA LYS A 90 -20.92 -3.05 8.79
C LYS A 90 -19.66 -3.58 9.54
N GLY A 91 -19.65 -3.47 10.88
CA GLY A 91 -18.52 -3.91 11.72
C GLY A 91 -17.35 -2.90 11.80
N SER A 92 -17.48 -1.71 11.21
CA SER A 92 -16.50 -0.62 11.30
C SER A 92 -17.12 0.62 11.94
N ARG A 93 -16.39 1.27 12.84
CA ARG A 93 -16.77 2.54 13.50
C ARG A 93 -15.88 3.68 12.97
N SER A 94 -15.84 3.86 11.66
CA SER A 94 -14.98 4.83 10.96
C SER A 94 -15.76 5.93 10.25
N TRP A 95 -17.11 5.87 10.27
CA TRP A 95 -17.98 6.78 9.55
C TRP A 95 -18.72 7.75 10.47
N LEU A 96 -18.58 9.05 10.21
CA LEU A 96 -19.39 10.09 10.82
C LEU A 96 -20.64 10.31 9.97
N ILE A 97 -21.81 10.05 10.52
CA ILE A 97 -23.08 10.26 9.84
C ILE A 97 -23.59 11.66 10.19
N LEU A 98 -23.57 12.55 9.19
CA LEU A 98 -24.05 13.94 9.30
C LEU A 98 -25.31 14.12 8.44
N GLY A 99 -26.44 13.64 8.96
CA GLY A 99 -27.70 13.65 8.20
C GLY A 99 -27.64 12.72 6.98
N PRO A 100 -27.85 13.23 5.74
CA PRO A 100 -27.81 12.41 4.53
C PRO A 100 -26.39 12.09 4.04
N VAL A 101 -25.36 12.70 4.64
CA VAL A 101 -23.97 12.55 4.25
C VAL A 101 -23.21 11.72 5.29
N SER A 102 -22.52 10.70 4.83
CA SER A 102 -21.56 9.96 5.66
C SER A 102 -20.13 10.35 5.26
N LEU A 103 -19.35 10.76 6.24
CA LEU A 103 -17.99 11.24 6.05
C LEU A 103 -17.02 10.30 6.76
N GLN A 104 -15.95 9.89 6.05
CA GLN A 104 -14.88 9.07 6.60
C GLN A 104 -13.63 9.92 6.84
N PRO A 105 -13.34 10.31 8.09
CA PRO A 105 -12.23 11.22 8.39
C PRO A 105 -10.85 10.67 7.99
N ALA A 106 -10.69 9.34 7.93
CA ALA A 106 -9.45 8.70 7.47
C ALA A 106 -9.07 9.10 6.03
N GLU A 107 -10.07 9.33 5.16
CA GLU A 107 -9.82 9.79 3.78
C GLU A 107 -9.19 11.19 3.73
N PHE A 108 -9.63 12.06 4.63
CA PHE A 108 -9.12 13.43 4.74
C PHE A 108 -7.80 13.51 5.52
N ALA A 109 -7.57 12.64 6.46
CA ALA A 109 -6.32 12.61 7.22
C ALA A 109 -5.08 12.38 6.33
N LYS A 110 -5.23 11.71 5.19
CA LYS A 110 -4.14 11.47 4.23
C LYS A 110 -3.57 12.78 3.67
N PHE A 111 -4.42 13.70 3.20
CA PHE A 111 -3.92 14.97 2.66
C PHE A 111 -3.34 15.88 3.74
N ALA A 112 -3.91 15.86 4.95
CA ALA A 112 -3.36 16.63 6.07
C ALA A 112 -1.98 16.13 6.50
N THR A 113 -1.80 14.81 6.53
CA THR A 113 -0.49 14.20 6.79
C THR A 113 0.51 14.59 5.70
N ALA A 114 0.10 14.54 4.42
CA ALA A 114 0.95 14.98 3.31
C ALA A 114 1.37 16.45 3.43
N LEU A 115 0.46 17.36 3.82
CA LEU A 115 0.76 18.78 4.07
C LEU A 115 1.72 18.95 5.25
N ALA A 116 1.48 18.26 6.37
CA ALA A 116 2.32 18.35 7.55
C ALA A 116 3.75 17.85 7.29
N LEU A 117 3.89 16.73 6.56
CA LEU A 117 5.18 16.21 6.12
C LEU A 117 5.89 17.18 5.18
N ALA A 118 5.18 17.74 4.20
CA ALA A 118 5.73 18.73 3.28
C ALA A 118 6.22 19.98 4.02
N LYS A 119 5.44 20.48 4.98
CA LYS A 119 5.82 21.62 5.82
C LYS A 119 7.04 21.33 6.68
N TYR A 120 7.07 20.16 7.34
CA TYR A 120 8.18 19.80 8.21
C TYR A 120 9.50 19.63 7.41
N MET A 121 9.42 18.95 6.26
CA MET A 121 10.60 18.68 5.42
C MET A 121 11.07 19.91 4.63
N SER A 122 10.23 20.92 4.45
CA SER A 122 10.61 22.20 3.82
C SER A 122 11.36 23.16 4.75
N ALA A 123 11.42 22.87 6.06
CA ALA A 123 12.12 23.70 7.01
C ALA A 123 13.65 23.73 6.74
N TYR A 124 14.28 24.92 6.83
CA TYR A 124 15.71 25.10 6.57
C TYR A 124 16.61 24.20 7.44
N SER A 125 16.19 23.92 8.67
CA SER A 125 16.92 23.05 9.62
C SER A 125 16.71 21.57 9.39
N PHE A 126 15.90 21.15 8.41
CA PHE A 126 15.57 19.76 8.19
C PHE A 126 16.74 18.99 7.58
N THR A 127 17.04 17.85 8.14
CA THR A 127 18.06 16.91 7.62
C THR A 127 17.64 15.48 7.95
N MET A 128 17.53 14.62 6.93
CA MET A 128 17.22 13.18 7.11
C MET A 128 18.26 12.42 7.96
N LYS A 129 19.50 12.93 8.05
CA LYS A 129 20.58 12.34 8.86
C LYS A 129 20.37 12.53 10.37
N ASN A 130 19.53 13.48 10.78
CA ASN A 130 19.26 13.73 12.18
C ASN A 130 18.17 12.78 12.68
N TRP A 131 18.50 11.96 13.67
CA TRP A 131 17.57 11.00 14.26
C TRP A 131 16.29 11.63 14.82
N LYS A 132 16.37 12.87 15.35
CA LYS A 132 15.21 13.64 15.83
C LYS A 132 14.25 13.97 14.69
N SER A 133 14.80 14.32 13.52
CA SER A 133 13.99 14.59 12.32
C SER A 133 13.29 13.31 11.84
N SER A 134 14.00 12.19 11.83
CA SER A 134 13.41 10.89 11.46
C SER A 134 12.33 10.45 12.44
N LEU A 135 12.54 10.67 13.74
CA LEU A 135 11.52 10.37 14.77
C LEU A 135 10.26 11.23 14.60
N MET A 136 10.42 12.53 14.29
CA MET A 136 9.28 13.42 14.05
C MET A 136 8.51 13.02 12.78
N LEU A 137 9.21 12.64 11.70
CA LEU A 137 8.57 12.11 10.50
C LEU A 137 7.79 10.82 10.79
N ALA A 138 8.42 9.91 11.54
CA ALA A 138 7.76 8.69 11.98
C ALA A 138 6.50 9.00 12.82
N PHE A 139 6.58 9.97 13.75
CA PHE A 139 5.44 10.40 14.54
C PHE A 139 4.31 10.95 13.65
N LEU A 140 4.61 11.85 12.70
CA LEU A 140 3.61 12.43 11.79
C LEU A 140 2.89 11.38 10.94
N ILE A 141 3.55 10.26 10.61
CA ILE A 141 2.96 9.18 9.82
C ILE A 141 2.26 8.14 10.73
N LEU A 142 2.93 7.72 11.80
CA LEU A 142 2.43 6.62 12.63
C LEU A 142 1.28 7.06 13.54
N PHE A 143 1.22 8.32 13.96
CA PHE A 143 0.17 8.79 14.84
C PHE A 143 -1.23 8.67 14.20
N PRO A 144 -1.51 9.23 12.99
CA PRO A 144 -2.78 9.00 12.32
C PRO A 144 -3.00 7.52 11.96
N MET A 145 -1.95 6.81 11.53
CA MET A 145 -2.03 5.39 11.21
C MET A 145 -2.52 4.58 12.43
N LEU A 146 -2.00 4.83 13.63
CA LEU A 146 -2.41 4.16 14.86
C LEU A 146 -3.86 4.49 15.25
N LEU A 147 -4.31 5.72 15.06
CA LEU A 147 -5.72 6.09 15.31
C LEU A 147 -6.67 5.37 14.35
N ILE A 148 -6.28 5.24 13.08
CA ILE A 148 -7.11 4.63 12.03
C ILE A 148 -7.12 3.09 12.18
N ILE A 149 -5.98 2.45 12.48
CA ILE A 149 -5.88 0.97 12.55
C ILE A 149 -6.81 0.37 13.61
N LEU A 150 -7.12 1.13 14.66
CA LEU A 150 -8.06 0.72 15.70
C LEU A 150 -9.49 0.50 15.17
N ARG A 151 -9.80 1.03 13.98
CA ARG A 151 -11.15 1.01 13.41
C ARG A 151 -11.19 0.42 12.00
N GLU A 152 -10.14 0.63 11.23
CA GLU A 152 -10.07 0.23 9.82
C GLU A 152 -8.63 -0.03 9.39
N THR A 153 -8.33 -1.28 9.13
CA THR A 153 -6.96 -1.69 8.75
C THR A 153 -6.60 -1.26 7.33
N GLY A 154 -7.57 -1.20 6.41
CA GLY A 154 -7.36 -0.83 5.02
C GLY A 154 -6.81 0.57 4.86
N SER A 155 -7.53 1.56 5.37
CA SER A 155 -7.12 2.97 5.30
C SER A 155 -5.82 3.24 6.07
N ALA A 156 -5.56 2.51 7.17
CA ALA A 156 -4.30 2.62 7.91
C ALA A 156 -3.11 2.14 7.07
N LEU A 157 -3.26 1.06 6.30
CA LEU A 157 -2.18 0.50 5.48
C LEU A 157 -1.71 1.49 4.39
N VAL A 158 -2.58 2.39 3.93
CA VAL A 158 -2.22 3.44 2.95
C VAL A 158 -1.08 4.33 3.44
N TYR A 159 -0.95 4.51 4.76
CA TYR A 159 0.14 5.32 5.31
C TYR A 159 1.54 4.71 5.06
N SER A 160 1.63 3.42 4.76
CA SER A 160 2.88 2.81 4.31
C SER A 160 3.36 3.37 2.96
N ALA A 161 2.47 3.94 2.15
CA ALA A 161 2.84 4.62 0.91
C ALA A 161 3.83 5.78 1.12
N PHE A 162 3.77 6.48 2.28
CA PHE A 162 4.70 7.56 2.57
C PHE A 162 6.17 7.13 2.62
N PHE A 163 6.47 5.84 2.82
CA PHE A 163 7.84 5.33 2.71
C PHE A 163 8.44 5.52 1.32
N LEU A 164 7.63 5.49 0.25
CA LEU A 164 8.09 5.77 -1.12
C LEU A 164 8.52 7.24 -1.26
N MET A 165 7.72 8.16 -0.72
CA MET A 165 8.06 9.59 -0.67
C MET A 165 9.32 9.83 0.16
N LEU A 166 9.41 9.24 1.35
CA LEU A 166 10.59 9.38 2.22
C LEU A 166 11.87 8.84 1.54
N TYR A 167 11.77 7.73 0.82
CA TYR A 167 12.88 7.17 0.04
C TYR A 167 13.35 8.14 -1.04
N ARG A 168 12.41 8.76 -1.77
CA ARG A 168 12.74 9.79 -2.79
C ARG A 168 13.43 11.02 -2.17
N GLU A 169 13.06 11.41 -0.97
CA GLU A 169 13.63 12.56 -0.25
C GLU A 169 14.91 12.24 0.55
N GLY A 170 15.50 11.06 0.35
CA GLY A 170 16.81 10.70 0.88
C GLY A 170 16.82 9.81 2.12
N MET A 171 15.70 9.14 2.43
CA MET A 171 15.71 8.06 3.41
C MET A 171 16.67 6.96 2.97
N PRO A 172 17.50 6.40 3.88
CA PRO A 172 18.41 5.32 3.52
C PRO A 172 17.67 4.14 2.88
N GLY A 173 18.15 3.67 1.72
CA GLY A 173 17.53 2.55 0.98
C GLY A 173 17.40 1.27 1.79
N VAL A 174 18.24 1.09 2.84
CA VAL A 174 18.12 -0.05 3.78
C VAL A 174 16.75 -0.12 4.43
N VAL A 175 16.13 1.03 4.77
CA VAL A 175 14.83 1.06 5.44
C VAL A 175 13.74 0.52 4.51
N LEU A 176 13.71 1.00 3.25
CA LEU A 176 12.79 0.50 2.25
C LEU A 176 13.04 -0.98 1.93
N PHE A 177 14.32 -1.35 1.78
CA PHE A 177 14.73 -2.73 1.54
C PHE A 177 14.30 -3.65 2.69
N SER A 178 14.48 -3.23 3.95
CA SER A 178 14.02 -4.00 5.12
C SER A 178 12.51 -4.18 5.14
N GLY A 179 11.74 -3.16 4.75
CA GLY A 179 10.28 -3.27 4.63
C GLY A 179 9.85 -4.28 3.56
N ILE A 180 10.51 -4.27 2.38
CA ILE A 180 10.25 -5.25 1.33
C ILE A 180 10.63 -6.67 1.80
N CYS A 181 11.79 -6.81 2.44
CA CYS A 181 12.23 -8.09 3.01
C CYS A 181 11.22 -8.63 4.03
N ALA A 182 10.69 -7.77 4.90
CA ALA A 182 9.68 -8.17 5.88
C ALA A 182 8.44 -8.77 5.21
N VAL A 183 7.93 -8.14 4.14
CA VAL A 183 6.81 -8.68 3.36
C VAL A 183 7.16 -10.02 2.72
N VAL A 184 8.34 -10.14 2.11
CA VAL A 184 8.79 -11.40 1.48
C VAL A 184 8.95 -12.50 2.53
N TYR A 185 9.57 -12.20 3.68
CA TYR A 185 9.75 -13.17 4.76
C TYR A 185 8.41 -13.65 5.33
N PHE A 186 7.45 -12.73 5.51
CA PHE A 186 6.11 -13.07 5.96
C PHE A 186 5.42 -14.02 4.96
N VAL A 187 5.44 -13.66 3.68
CA VAL A 187 4.78 -14.45 2.62
C VAL A 187 5.43 -15.83 2.48
N VAL A 188 6.77 -15.89 2.38
CA VAL A 188 7.50 -17.16 2.18
C VAL A 188 7.44 -18.01 3.44
N GLY A 189 7.60 -17.42 4.61
CA GLY A 189 7.53 -18.12 5.88
C GLY A 189 6.20 -18.85 6.06
N ILE A 190 5.09 -18.12 5.88
CA ILE A 190 3.74 -18.71 6.07
C ILE A 190 3.38 -19.66 4.94
N ARG A 191 3.62 -19.27 3.67
CA ARG A 191 3.19 -20.07 2.49
C ARG A 191 3.79 -21.46 2.45
N PHE A 192 5.05 -21.60 2.87
CA PHE A 192 5.83 -22.81 2.76
C PHE A 192 6.15 -23.47 4.11
N ASP A 193 5.47 -23.06 5.19
CA ASP A 193 5.70 -23.60 6.54
C ASP A 193 5.41 -25.10 6.63
N ALA A 194 4.32 -25.56 6.03
CA ALA A 194 3.91 -26.96 6.04
C ALA A 194 4.65 -27.86 5.03
N VAL A 195 5.48 -27.27 4.15
CA VAL A 195 6.19 -28.02 3.09
C VAL A 195 7.60 -28.35 3.56
N MET A 196 7.98 -29.63 3.51
CA MET A 196 9.31 -30.10 3.92
C MET A 196 10.25 -30.21 2.71
N ILE A 197 11.56 -30.09 2.95
CA ILE A 197 12.60 -30.28 1.93
C ILE A 197 12.88 -31.78 1.75
N ALA A 198 12.51 -32.34 0.60
CA ALA A 198 12.75 -33.75 0.26
C ALA A 198 12.37 -34.70 1.44
N ASP A 199 13.24 -35.65 1.79
CA ASP A 199 13.03 -36.54 2.92
C ASP A 199 13.59 -36.01 4.26
N THR A 200 13.91 -34.71 4.34
CA THR A 200 14.45 -34.10 5.56
C THR A 200 13.33 -33.50 6.41
N PRO A 201 13.46 -33.45 7.76
CA PRO A 201 12.48 -32.82 8.64
C PRO A 201 12.67 -31.29 8.69
N THR A 202 12.90 -30.64 7.53
CA THR A 202 13.21 -29.21 7.40
C THR A 202 12.07 -28.48 6.71
N PRO A 203 11.38 -27.51 7.35
CA PRO A 203 10.34 -26.71 6.69
C PRO A 203 10.97 -25.75 5.67
N ILE A 204 10.44 -25.75 4.44
CA ILE A 204 10.95 -24.91 3.34
C ILE A 204 10.82 -23.43 3.67
N GLY A 205 9.72 -23.01 4.30
CA GLY A 205 9.47 -21.61 4.62
C GLY A 205 10.56 -21.01 5.49
N GLU A 206 10.84 -21.64 6.63
CA GLU A 206 11.87 -21.20 7.57
C GLU A 206 13.27 -21.28 6.94
N PHE A 207 13.58 -22.39 6.27
CA PHE A 207 14.86 -22.57 5.56
C PHE A 207 15.11 -21.49 4.51
N ALA A 208 14.12 -21.19 3.67
CA ALA A 208 14.25 -20.20 2.60
C ALA A 208 14.45 -18.79 3.16
N VAL A 209 13.72 -18.42 4.21
CA VAL A 209 13.88 -17.08 4.82
C VAL A 209 15.26 -16.93 5.47
N LEU A 210 15.73 -17.91 6.25
CA LEU A 210 17.07 -17.86 6.84
C LEU A 210 18.18 -17.84 5.77
N LEU A 211 18.00 -18.57 4.67
CA LEU A 211 18.89 -18.50 3.52
C LEU A 211 18.92 -17.10 2.91
N MET A 212 17.74 -16.48 2.70
CA MET A 212 17.65 -15.10 2.20
C MET A 212 18.34 -14.11 3.14
N VAL A 213 18.21 -14.26 4.46
CA VAL A 213 18.90 -13.42 5.45
C VAL A 213 20.42 -13.49 5.27
N LEU A 214 21.00 -14.69 5.13
CA LEU A 214 22.42 -14.89 4.90
C LEU A 214 22.90 -14.27 3.59
N LEU A 215 22.14 -14.47 2.50
CA LEU A 215 22.45 -13.92 1.18
C LEU A 215 22.37 -12.39 1.18
N PHE A 216 21.33 -11.82 1.81
CA PHE A 216 21.15 -10.37 1.88
C PHE A 216 22.21 -9.72 2.77
N ALA A 217 22.57 -10.32 3.91
CA ALA A 217 23.65 -9.83 4.74
C ALA A 217 24.97 -9.77 3.96
N GLY A 218 25.34 -10.84 3.24
CA GLY A 218 26.51 -10.85 2.37
C GLY A 218 26.43 -9.86 1.21
N GLY A 219 25.25 -9.75 0.56
CA GLY A 219 24.99 -8.78 -0.51
C GLY A 219 25.11 -7.32 -0.03
N MET A 220 24.62 -7.01 1.18
CA MET A 220 24.77 -5.69 1.78
C MET A 220 26.23 -5.35 2.05
N VAL A 221 27.08 -6.31 2.48
CA VAL A 221 28.52 -6.11 2.61
C VAL A 221 29.13 -5.70 1.29
N TRP A 222 28.75 -6.36 0.19
CA TRP A 222 29.20 -6.00 -1.15
C TRP A 222 28.77 -4.59 -1.55
N VAL A 223 27.49 -4.29 -1.43
CA VAL A 223 26.93 -3.01 -1.87
C VAL A 223 27.51 -1.82 -1.08
N TYR A 224 27.63 -1.94 0.24
CA TYR A 224 28.03 -0.81 1.08
C TYR A 224 29.53 -0.72 1.32
N LYS A 225 30.29 -1.82 1.21
CA LYS A 225 31.73 -1.84 1.47
C LYS A 225 32.54 -2.17 0.24
N LYS A 226 31.94 -2.72 -0.81
CA LYS A 226 32.61 -3.15 -2.06
C LYS A 226 33.80 -4.09 -1.80
N ARG A 227 33.72 -4.88 -0.71
CA ARG A 227 34.76 -5.84 -0.31
C ARG A 227 34.34 -7.25 -0.69
N TRP A 228 35.11 -7.87 -1.57
CA TRP A 228 34.86 -9.24 -2.04
C TRP A 228 35.11 -10.31 -1.00
N GLU A 229 36.22 -10.21 -0.21
CA GLU A 229 36.58 -11.24 0.76
C GLU A 229 35.49 -11.52 1.82
N PRO A 230 35.00 -10.53 2.59
CA PRO A 230 33.95 -10.78 3.55
C PRO A 230 32.65 -11.26 2.88
N THR A 231 32.31 -10.73 1.71
CA THR A 231 31.12 -11.16 0.94
C THR A 231 31.21 -12.63 0.55
N ARG A 232 32.37 -13.04 -0.03
CA ARG A 232 32.63 -14.43 -0.40
C ARG A 232 32.59 -15.36 0.82
N ASN A 233 33.19 -14.95 1.93
CA ASN A 233 33.22 -15.75 3.16
C ASN A 233 31.80 -15.96 3.71
N ILE A 234 30.95 -14.92 3.70
CA ILE A 234 29.58 -15.02 4.18
C ILE A 234 28.74 -15.85 3.20
N ILE A 235 28.67 -15.49 1.92
CA ILE A 235 27.81 -16.16 0.93
C ILE A 235 28.35 -17.54 0.60
N GLY A 236 29.61 -17.61 0.17
CA GLY A 236 30.22 -18.88 -0.25
C GLY A 236 30.40 -19.86 0.91
N GLY A 237 30.82 -19.37 2.07
CA GLY A 237 30.94 -20.19 3.29
C GLY A 237 29.56 -20.74 3.73
N SER A 238 28.54 -19.89 3.77
CA SER A 238 27.19 -20.32 4.15
C SER A 238 26.61 -21.34 3.16
N LEU A 239 26.72 -21.08 1.85
CA LEU A 239 26.24 -22.00 0.82
C LEU A 239 27.00 -23.34 0.83
N GLY A 240 28.34 -23.30 1.01
CA GLY A 240 29.16 -24.51 1.09
C GLY A 240 28.77 -25.38 2.28
N VAL A 241 28.64 -24.79 3.48
CA VAL A 241 28.22 -25.53 4.68
C VAL A 241 26.80 -26.08 4.55
N LEU A 242 25.87 -25.30 4.01
CA LEU A 242 24.50 -25.74 3.79
C LEU A 242 24.40 -26.87 2.77
N LEU A 243 25.19 -26.82 1.69
CA LEU A 243 25.26 -27.91 0.71
C LEU A 243 25.74 -29.22 1.36
N VAL A 244 26.83 -29.16 2.12
CA VAL A 244 27.34 -30.34 2.82
C VAL A 244 26.34 -30.85 3.85
N ALA A 245 25.72 -29.95 4.62
CA ALA A 245 24.69 -30.31 5.60
C ALA A 245 23.47 -30.95 4.94
N TYR A 246 23.04 -30.44 3.78
CA TYR A 246 21.96 -31.02 2.99
C TYR A 246 22.30 -32.44 2.52
N LEU A 247 23.47 -32.65 1.96
CA LEU A 247 23.91 -33.99 1.52
C LEU A 247 23.99 -34.99 2.67
N ILE A 248 24.43 -34.55 3.85
CA ILE A 248 24.45 -35.40 5.06
C ILE A 248 23.02 -35.71 5.51
N SER A 249 22.13 -34.72 5.54
CA SER A 249 20.74 -34.88 5.97
C SER A 249 19.93 -35.77 5.03
N GLU A 250 20.22 -35.72 3.72
CA GLU A 250 19.51 -36.50 2.69
C GLU A 250 19.99 -37.95 2.63
N TYR A 251 21.34 -38.17 2.69
CA TYR A 251 21.92 -39.49 2.38
C TYR A 251 22.48 -40.25 3.58
N VAL A 252 22.70 -39.61 4.72
CA VAL A 252 23.35 -40.25 5.87
C VAL A 252 22.45 -40.31 7.10
N VAL A 253 22.03 -39.18 7.64
CA VAL A 253 21.16 -39.10 8.81
C VAL A 253 20.23 -37.90 8.65
N PRO A 254 18.90 -38.13 8.60
CA PRO A 254 17.96 -37.03 8.46
C PRO A 254 17.94 -36.13 9.73
N PHE A 255 18.23 -34.86 9.58
CA PHE A 255 18.15 -33.86 10.62
C PHE A 255 17.63 -32.52 10.05
N ASN A 256 17.13 -31.65 10.94
CA ASN A 256 16.60 -30.35 10.53
C ASN A 256 17.75 -29.38 10.21
N LEU A 257 17.84 -28.94 8.94
CA LEU A 257 18.84 -28.01 8.43
C LEU A 257 18.74 -26.61 9.03
N VAL A 258 17.60 -26.24 9.59
CA VAL A 258 17.40 -24.96 10.27
C VAL A 258 18.38 -24.79 11.44
N TRP A 259 18.74 -25.87 12.17
CA TRP A 259 19.74 -25.79 13.24
C TRP A 259 21.13 -25.37 12.74
N VAL A 260 21.51 -25.86 11.54
CA VAL A 260 22.77 -25.44 10.90
C VAL A 260 22.70 -23.98 10.48
N GLN A 261 21.55 -23.54 9.93
CA GLN A 261 21.36 -22.13 9.57
C GLN A 261 21.41 -21.21 10.78
N TRP A 262 20.85 -21.60 11.93
CA TRP A 262 20.98 -20.86 13.17
C TRP A 262 22.46 -20.68 13.58
N GLY A 263 23.24 -21.75 13.53
CA GLY A 263 24.67 -21.70 13.77
C GLY A 263 25.39 -20.76 12.78
N LEU A 264 25.06 -20.86 11.49
CA LEU A 264 25.61 -19.97 10.46
C LEU A 264 25.21 -18.51 10.66
N CYS A 265 23.97 -18.21 11.00
CA CYS A 265 23.52 -16.86 11.31
C CYS A 265 24.27 -16.27 12.51
N ALA A 266 24.46 -17.06 13.57
CA ALA A 266 25.24 -16.64 14.73
C ALA A 266 26.72 -16.37 14.36
N LEU A 267 27.34 -17.24 13.55
CA LEU A 267 28.70 -17.06 13.06
C LEU A 267 28.83 -15.82 12.16
N VAL A 268 27.90 -15.60 11.24
CA VAL A 268 27.89 -14.43 10.34
C VAL A 268 27.72 -13.14 11.13
N VAL A 269 26.78 -13.10 12.08
CA VAL A 269 26.60 -11.93 12.95
C VAL A 269 27.86 -11.68 13.80
N GLY A 270 28.44 -12.71 14.41
CA GLY A 270 29.70 -12.62 15.14
C GLY A 270 30.86 -12.11 14.27
N TYR A 271 30.97 -12.61 13.05
CA TYR A 271 31.96 -12.16 12.07
C TYR A 271 31.76 -10.69 11.68
N LEU A 272 30.53 -10.26 11.45
CA LEU A 272 30.20 -8.86 11.16
C LEU A 272 30.51 -7.93 12.34
N VAL A 273 30.21 -8.35 13.57
CA VAL A 273 30.60 -7.62 14.78
C VAL A 273 32.12 -7.53 14.90
N PHE A 274 32.84 -8.62 14.68
CA PHE A 274 34.32 -8.63 14.68
C PHE A 274 34.86 -7.65 13.62
N LEU A 275 34.37 -7.67 12.38
CA LEU A 275 34.77 -6.72 11.34
C LEU A 275 34.46 -5.28 11.73
N SER A 276 33.31 -5.05 12.37
CA SER A 276 32.92 -3.71 12.84
C SER A 276 33.92 -3.15 13.86
N LEU A 277 34.38 -3.98 14.80
CA LEU A 277 35.33 -3.59 15.84
C LEU A 277 36.74 -3.44 15.26
N SER A 278 37.19 -4.39 14.41
CA SER A 278 38.51 -4.41 13.82
C SER A 278 38.74 -3.25 12.84
N GLU A 279 37.79 -3.00 11.97
CA GLU A 279 37.90 -1.95 10.95
C GLU A 279 37.29 -0.60 11.41
N ARG A 280 36.68 -0.55 12.61
CA ARG A 280 36.00 0.63 13.17
C ARG A 280 34.91 1.20 12.24
N HIS A 281 34.19 0.33 11.55
CA HIS A 281 33.12 0.70 10.63
C HIS A 281 31.75 0.25 11.13
N LEU A 282 30.92 1.21 11.52
CA LEU A 282 29.55 0.99 12.01
C LEU A 282 28.65 0.25 11.01
N SER A 283 28.95 0.33 9.70
CA SER A 283 28.13 -0.32 8.66
C SER A 283 28.05 -1.84 8.84
N TYR A 284 29.11 -2.51 9.26
CA TYR A 284 29.08 -3.95 9.49
C TYR A 284 28.17 -4.30 10.68
N PHE A 285 28.20 -3.50 11.73
CA PHE A 285 27.30 -3.66 12.87
C PHE A 285 25.83 -3.50 12.47
N LEU A 286 25.52 -2.49 11.63
CA LEU A 286 24.15 -2.27 11.12
C LEU A 286 23.67 -3.42 10.24
N ILE A 287 24.54 -4.04 9.43
CA ILE A 287 24.21 -5.25 8.65
C ILE A 287 23.94 -6.43 9.59
N GLY A 288 24.74 -6.60 10.64
CA GLY A 288 24.48 -7.61 11.67
C GLY A 288 23.14 -7.39 12.38
N LEU A 289 22.82 -6.14 12.70
CA LEU A 289 21.55 -5.76 13.30
C LEU A 289 20.37 -6.03 12.34
N PHE A 290 20.54 -5.78 11.04
CA PHE A 290 19.56 -6.14 10.02
C PHE A 290 19.32 -7.66 9.99
N ALA A 291 20.38 -8.47 10.03
CA ALA A 291 20.25 -9.93 10.04
C ALA A 291 19.49 -10.42 11.30
N LEU A 292 19.87 -9.91 12.49
CA LEU A 292 19.17 -10.23 13.75
C LEU A 292 17.71 -9.77 13.72
N GLY A 293 17.46 -8.57 13.23
CA GLY A 293 16.10 -8.03 13.08
C GLY A 293 15.24 -8.86 12.12
N SER A 294 15.84 -9.35 11.02
CA SER A 294 15.17 -10.23 10.05
C SER A 294 14.78 -11.57 10.66
N ILE A 295 15.69 -12.17 11.44
CA ILE A 295 15.42 -13.42 12.17
C ILE A 295 14.32 -13.19 13.21
N GLY A 296 14.44 -12.12 14.01
CA GLY A 296 13.42 -11.75 15.00
C GLY A 296 12.06 -11.50 14.36
N PHE A 297 12.02 -10.89 13.16
CA PHE A 297 10.80 -10.68 12.42
C PHE A 297 10.17 -12.01 11.96
N LEU A 298 10.96 -12.96 11.44
CA LEU A 298 10.47 -14.26 11.02
C LEU A 298 9.66 -14.94 12.15
N TYR A 299 10.24 -15.07 13.34
CA TYR A 299 9.58 -15.75 14.46
C TYR A 299 8.45 -14.92 15.09
N SER A 300 8.61 -13.60 15.13
CA SER A 300 7.52 -12.74 15.62
C SER A 300 6.34 -12.70 14.64
N SER A 301 6.58 -12.78 13.33
CA SER A 301 5.53 -12.83 12.32
C SER A 301 4.74 -14.14 12.36
N ASP A 302 5.39 -15.27 12.57
CA ASP A 302 4.75 -16.55 12.79
C ASP A 302 3.88 -16.54 14.07
N TYR A 303 4.43 -16.06 15.18
CA TYR A 303 3.67 -15.89 16.42
C TYR A 303 2.47 -14.96 16.22
N PHE A 304 2.66 -13.82 15.53
CA PHE A 304 1.60 -12.86 15.25
C PHE A 304 0.49 -13.49 14.40
N PHE A 305 0.87 -14.20 13.34
CA PHE A 305 -0.08 -14.86 12.45
C PHE A 305 -0.89 -15.93 13.19
N ASN A 306 -0.25 -16.80 13.98
CA ASN A 306 -0.90 -17.95 14.59
C ASN A 306 -1.60 -17.63 15.92
N LYS A 307 -1.19 -16.57 16.66
CA LYS A 307 -1.68 -16.28 18.02
C LYS A 307 -2.41 -14.95 18.17
N VAL A 308 -2.13 -13.97 17.32
CA VAL A 308 -2.69 -12.60 17.46
C VAL A 308 -3.80 -12.35 16.44
N LEU A 309 -3.64 -12.83 15.21
CA LEU A 309 -4.68 -12.66 14.19
C LEU A 309 -5.91 -13.53 14.50
N GLU A 310 -7.07 -12.94 14.30
CA GLU A 310 -8.34 -13.66 14.40
C GLU A 310 -8.50 -14.68 13.25
N PRO A 311 -9.23 -15.80 13.46
CA PRO A 311 -9.35 -16.86 12.46
C PRO A 311 -9.81 -16.37 11.08
N HIS A 312 -10.72 -15.40 11.03
CA HIS A 312 -11.20 -14.84 9.77
C HIS A 312 -10.11 -14.04 9.02
N GLN A 313 -9.17 -13.41 9.74
CA GLN A 313 -8.04 -12.68 9.14
C GLN A 313 -6.98 -13.66 8.63
N GLN A 314 -6.72 -14.73 9.38
CA GLN A 314 -5.81 -15.81 8.93
C GLN A 314 -6.31 -16.47 7.64
N ILE A 315 -7.62 -16.79 7.55
CA ILE A 315 -8.22 -17.40 6.36
C ILE A 315 -8.04 -16.48 5.14
N ARG A 316 -8.27 -15.18 5.27
CA ARG A 316 -8.05 -14.22 4.16
C ARG A 316 -6.62 -14.24 3.64
N ILE A 317 -5.63 -14.30 4.53
CA ILE A 317 -4.21 -14.39 4.14
C ILE A 317 -3.92 -15.73 3.49
N LYS A 318 -4.37 -16.84 4.06
CA LYS A 318 -4.18 -18.21 3.50
C LYS A 318 -4.79 -18.36 2.11
N VAL A 319 -5.99 -17.80 1.88
CA VAL A 319 -6.64 -17.82 0.56
C VAL A 319 -5.81 -17.08 -0.48
N VAL A 320 -5.29 -15.89 -0.15
CA VAL A 320 -4.43 -15.13 -1.08
C VAL A 320 -3.12 -15.87 -1.36
N LEU A 321 -2.55 -16.52 -0.35
CA LEU A 321 -1.34 -17.33 -0.52
C LEU A 321 -1.59 -18.68 -1.23
N GLY A 322 -2.84 -18.98 -1.57
CA GLY A 322 -3.23 -20.25 -2.23
C GLY A 322 -3.00 -21.47 -1.35
N MET A 323 -3.12 -21.31 -0.03
CA MET A 323 -3.01 -22.41 0.95
C MET A 323 -4.35 -23.07 1.25
N GLU A 324 -5.43 -22.29 1.15
CA GLU A 324 -6.81 -22.76 1.35
C GLU A 324 -7.68 -22.26 0.19
N GLU A 325 -8.58 -23.11 -0.29
CA GLU A 325 -9.62 -22.75 -1.25
C GLU A 325 -10.92 -22.51 -0.48
N ASP A 326 -11.15 -21.27 -0.06
CA ASP A 326 -12.43 -20.88 0.54
C ASP A 326 -13.31 -20.19 -0.51
N LEU A 327 -13.95 -20.99 -1.33
CA LEU A 327 -14.81 -20.52 -2.43
C LEU A 327 -16.15 -19.93 -1.95
N ALA A 328 -16.54 -20.17 -0.70
CA ALA A 328 -17.81 -19.72 -0.14
C ALA A 328 -17.66 -18.59 0.91
N GLY A 329 -16.46 -18.39 1.46
CA GLY A 329 -16.17 -17.41 2.51
C GLY A 329 -15.24 -16.29 2.04
N ALA A 330 -14.06 -16.20 2.65
CA ALA A 330 -13.11 -15.09 2.42
C ALA A 330 -12.61 -14.97 0.98
N GLY A 331 -12.53 -16.07 0.22
CA GLY A 331 -12.14 -16.12 -1.20
C GLY A 331 -13.29 -15.86 -2.17
N TYR A 332 -14.53 -15.88 -1.71
CA TYR A 332 -15.71 -15.74 -2.57
C TYR A 332 -15.66 -14.48 -3.44
N ASN A 333 -15.44 -13.34 -2.83
CA ASN A 333 -15.40 -12.03 -3.54
C ASN A 333 -14.35 -12.01 -4.65
N VAL A 334 -13.15 -12.52 -4.36
CA VAL A 334 -12.03 -12.58 -5.31
C VAL A 334 -12.32 -13.57 -6.44
N ASN A 335 -12.88 -14.71 -6.11
CA ASN A 335 -13.23 -15.74 -7.12
C ASN A 335 -14.33 -15.22 -8.06
N GLN A 336 -15.40 -14.63 -7.52
CA GLN A 336 -16.47 -14.03 -8.31
C GLN A 336 -15.97 -12.86 -9.17
N SER A 337 -15.06 -12.05 -8.63
CA SER A 337 -14.41 -10.96 -9.38
C SER A 337 -13.61 -11.50 -10.58
N LYS A 338 -12.82 -12.56 -10.40
CA LYS A 338 -12.07 -13.21 -11.50
C LYS A 338 -13.01 -13.80 -12.56
N ILE A 339 -14.11 -14.44 -12.13
CA ILE A 339 -15.14 -14.96 -13.05
C ILE A 339 -15.77 -13.82 -13.85
N ALA A 340 -16.13 -12.71 -13.19
CA ALA A 340 -16.70 -11.57 -13.85
C ALA A 340 -15.75 -11.00 -14.92
N ILE A 341 -14.50 -10.71 -14.56
CA ILE A 341 -13.47 -10.19 -15.50
C ILE A 341 -13.26 -11.18 -16.66
N GLY A 342 -13.08 -12.46 -16.36
CA GLY A 342 -12.84 -13.50 -17.37
C GLY A 342 -14.01 -13.65 -18.34
N SER A 343 -15.24 -13.40 -17.87
CA SER A 343 -16.45 -13.48 -18.70
C SER A 343 -16.60 -12.35 -19.71
N GLY A 344 -15.89 -11.23 -19.53
CA GLY A 344 -15.94 -10.09 -20.43
C GLY A 344 -15.15 -10.26 -21.74
N GLY A 345 -14.17 -11.17 -21.80
CA GLY A 345 -13.38 -11.40 -23.00
C GLY A 345 -12.61 -10.16 -23.48
N LEU A 346 -12.50 -9.99 -24.81
CA LEU A 346 -11.74 -8.86 -25.37
C LEU A 346 -12.51 -7.53 -25.33
N THR A 347 -13.76 -7.52 -25.71
CA THR A 347 -14.56 -6.29 -25.93
C THR A 347 -15.64 -6.07 -24.89
N GLY A 348 -15.75 -6.96 -23.89
CA GLY A 348 -16.80 -6.90 -22.89
C GLY A 348 -18.15 -7.40 -23.39
N LYS A 349 -19.10 -7.48 -22.46
CA LYS A 349 -20.51 -7.79 -22.73
C LYS A 349 -21.33 -6.57 -23.15
N GLY A 350 -20.73 -5.38 -23.05
CA GLY A 350 -21.38 -4.10 -23.28
C GLY A 350 -21.94 -3.49 -21.99
N PHE A 351 -22.09 -2.18 -22.00
CA PHE A 351 -22.61 -1.40 -20.88
C PHE A 351 -24.00 -1.91 -20.44
N LEU A 352 -24.16 -2.12 -19.15
CA LEU A 352 -25.36 -2.69 -18.51
C LEU A 352 -25.69 -4.13 -18.95
N ASN A 353 -24.79 -4.85 -19.57
CA ASN A 353 -25.01 -6.23 -20.01
C ASN A 353 -24.18 -7.26 -19.24
N GLY A 354 -23.50 -6.85 -18.17
CA GLY A 354 -22.79 -7.74 -17.28
C GLY A 354 -23.76 -8.72 -16.60
N THR A 355 -23.48 -10.01 -16.63
CA THR A 355 -24.34 -11.03 -16.00
C THR A 355 -23.97 -11.23 -14.52
N GLN A 356 -22.69 -11.27 -14.19
CA GLN A 356 -22.20 -11.42 -12.81
C GLN A 356 -22.47 -10.17 -11.98
N THR A 357 -22.22 -9.01 -12.56
CA THR A 357 -22.43 -7.71 -11.92
C THR A 357 -23.92 -7.41 -11.70
N LYS A 358 -24.80 -7.69 -12.68
CA LYS A 358 -26.26 -7.50 -12.53
C LYS A 358 -26.88 -8.42 -11.48
N LEU A 359 -26.42 -9.65 -11.36
CA LEU A 359 -26.90 -10.60 -10.37
C LEU A 359 -26.29 -10.37 -8.99
N LYS A 360 -25.40 -9.35 -8.85
CA LYS A 360 -24.72 -8.97 -7.61
C LYS A 360 -23.95 -10.14 -6.96
N TYR A 361 -23.38 -11.03 -7.80
CA TYR A 361 -22.57 -12.13 -7.29
C TYR A 361 -21.24 -11.65 -6.68
N VAL A 362 -20.74 -10.46 -7.08
CA VAL A 362 -19.58 -9.84 -6.48
C VAL A 362 -20.04 -8.86 -5.40
N PRO A 363 -19.86 -9.15 -4.10
CA PRO A 363 -20.17 -8.18 -3.05
C PRO A 363 -19.32 -6.91 -3.17
N GLU A 364 -19.93 -5.75 -2.85
CA GLU A 364 -19.28 -4.43 -2.91
C GLU A 364 -18.62 -4.12 -4.28
N GLN A 365 -19.29 -4.56 -5.37
CA GLN A 365 -18.80 -4.41 -6.75
C GLN A 365 -18.77 -2.96 -7.23
N ASP A 366 -19.49 -2.05 -6.61
CA ASP A 366 -19.54 -0.62 -6.95
C ASP A 366 -18.54 0.21 -6.10
N THR A 367 -17.95 -0.38 -5.06
CA THR A 367 -16.95 0.25 -4.19
C THR A 367 -15.57 -0.36 -4.40
N ASP A 368 -15.24 -1.40 -3.65
CA ASP A 368 -13.89 -1.97 -3.59
C ASP A 368 -13.55 -2.84 -4.81
N PHE A 369 -14.55 -3.49 -5.40
CA PHE A 369 -14.39 -4.38 -6.56
C PHE A 369 -14.86 -3.75 -7.89
N ILE A 370 -14.92 -2.41 -7.96
CA ILE A 370 -15.44 -1.71 -9.14
C ILE A 370 -14.75 -2.12 -10.46
N PHE A 371 -13.47 -2.47 -10.41
CA PHE A 371 -12.72 -2.88 -11.60
C PHE A 371 -13.22 -4.20 -12.20
N CYS A 372 -13.92 -5.06 -11.45
CA CYS A 372 -14.55 -6.25 -12.02
C CYS A 372 -15.72 -5.91 -12.93
N THR A 373 -16.46 -4.82 -12.65
CA THR A 373 -17.53 -4.31 -13.53
C THR A 373 -16.95 -3.83 -14.86
N VAL A 374 -15.82 -3.09 -14.82
CA VAL A 374 -15.09 -2.70 -16.03
C VAL A 374 -14.66 -3.93 -16.84
N GLY A 375 -14.09 -4.93 -16.16
CA GLY A 375 -13.64 -6.17 -16.80
C GLY A 375 -14.77 -6.95 -17.46
N GLU A 376 -15.95 -7.01 -16.86
CA GLU A 376 -17.10 -7.71 -17.42
C GLU A 376 -17.78 -6.92 -18.54
N GLU A 377 -18.06 -5.61 -18.34
CA GLU A 377 -18.82 -4.80 -19.29
C GLU A 377 -17.99 -4.32 -20.47
N GLU A 378 -16.74 -3.89 -20.24
CA GLU A 378 -15.85 -3.28 -21.24
C GLU A 378 -14.72 -4.23 -21.69
N GLY A 379 -14.57 -5.37 -21.05
CA GLY A 379 -13.60 -6.40 -21.37
C GLY A 379 -12.14 -5.98 -21.20
N PHE A 380 -11.25 -6.70 -21.89
CA PHE A 380 -9.82 -6.44 -21.84
C PHE A 380 -9.44 -5.05 -22.37
N VAL A 381 -10.11 -4.59 -23.44
CA VAL A 381 -9.83 -3.27 -24.04
C VAL A 381 -10.18 -2.15 -23.06
N GLY A 382 -11.36 -2.18 -22.44
CA GLY A 382 -11.78 -1.18 -21.46
C GLY A 382 -10.90 -1.20 -20.20
N SER A 383 -10.60 -2.40 -19.68
CA SER A 383 -9.69 -2.57 -18.55
C SER A 383 -8.31 -1.98 -18.84
N THR A 384 -7.76 -2.24 -20.03
CA THR A 384 -6.46 -1.69 -20.46
C THR A 384 -6.52 -0.17 -20.58
N ALA A 385 -7.61 0.39 -21.14
CA ALA A 385 -7.78 1.84 -21.25
C ALA A 385 -7.79 2.52 -19.87
N VAL A 386 -8.50 1.96 -18.88
CA VAL A 386 -8.52 2.47 -17.50
C VAL A 386 -7.13 2.41 -16.87
N LEU A 387 -6.40 1.28 -17.01
CA LEU A 387 -5.04 1.15 -16.50
C LEU A 387 -4.07 2.14 -17.15
N LEU A 388 -4.21 2.40 -18.46
CA LEU A 388 -3.42 3.40 -19.17
C LEU A 388 -3.73 4.82 -18.69
N LEU A 389 -4.99 5.16 -18.38
CA LEU A 389 -5.33 6.45 -17.79
C LEU A 389 -4.67 6.63 -16.41
N PHE A 390 -4.67 5.60 -15.57
CA PHE A 390 -3.95 5.64 -14.30
C PHE A 390 -2.43 5.75 -14.49
N LEU A 391 -1.87 5.02 -15.43
CA LEU A 391 -0.44 5.11 -15.76
C LEU A 391 -0.08 6.54 -16.20
N ILE A 392 -0.89 7.15 -17.09
CA ILE A 392 -0.69 8.54 -17.50
C ILE A 392 -0.77 9.49 -16.28
N LEU A 393 -1.77 9.30 -15.40
CA LEU A 393 -1.89 10.09 -14.17
C LEU A 393 -0.62 10.00 -13.32
N ILE A 394 -0.13 8.79 -13.04
CA ILE A 394 1.07 8.56 -12.24
C ILE A 394 2.30 9.20 -12.89
N LEU A 395 2.52 9.01 -14.19
CA LEU A 395 3.63 9.61 -14.91
C LEU A 395 3.56 11.16 -14.91
N ARG A 396 2.36 11.72 -15.02
CA ARG A 396 2.15 13.18 -14.92
C ARG A 396 2.43 13.68 -13.52
N LEU A 397 1.98 12.99 -12.48
CA LEU A 397 2.27 13.36 -11.09
C LEU A 397 3.78 13.35 -10.80
N ILE A 398 4.54 12.36 -11.33
CA ILE A 398 6.00 12.35 -11.26
C ILE A 398 6.57 13.58 -11.94
N ALA A 399 6.18 13.86 -13.19
CA ALA A 399 6.70 14.99 -13.95
C ALA A 399 6.38 16.35 -13.27
N VAL A 400 5.18 16.47 -12.68
CA VAL A 400 4.78 17.67 -11.94
C VAL A 400 5.54 17.79 -10.62
N ALA A 401 5.82 16.69 -9.91
CA ALA A 401 6.59 16.69 -8.67
C ALA A 401 8.07 17.03 -8.92
N GLU A 402 8.69 16.48 -9.97
CA GLU A 402 10.10 16.77 -10.30
C GLU A 402 10.33 18.23 -10.73
N ARG A 403 9.35 18.87 -11.34
CA ARG A 403 9.48 20.30 -11.74
C ARG A 403 9.26 21.30 -10.60
N GLN A 404 8.90 20.82 -9.39
CA GLN A 404 8.71 21.72 -8.23
C GLN A 404 10.05 22.30 -7.78
N GLN A 405 10.09 23.62 -7.63
CA GLN A 405 11.29 24.33 -7.15
C GLN A 405 11.38 24.33 -5.63
N SER A 406 10.24 24.36 -4.95
CA SER A 406 10.18 24.34 -3.49
C SER A 406 10.19 22.91 -2.94
N PRO A 407 10.92 22.63 -1.84
CA PRO A 407 10.84 21.33 -1.15
C PRO A 407 9.41 21.01 -0.72
N PHE A 408 8.63 22.00 -0.28
CA PHE A 408 7.23 21.83 0.10
C PHE A 408 6.39 21.22 -1.04
N GLY A 409 6.45 21.82 -2.24
CA GLY A 409 5.68 21.34 -3.38
C GLY A 409 6.13 19.94 -3.84
N ARG A 410 7.46 19.66 -3.81
CA ARG A 410 8.00 18.37 -4.19
C ARG A 410 7.59 17.26 -3.23
N VAL A 411 7.76 17.46 -1.92
CA VAL A 411 7.37 16.48 -0.89
C VAL A 411 5.87 16.22 -0.93
N TYR A 412 5.05 17.27 -1.04
CA TYR A 412 3.60 17.10 -1.18
C TYR A 412 3.23 16.31 -2.44
N GLY A 413 3.83 16.66 -3.58
CA GLY A 413 3.60 15.95 -4.84
C GLY A 413 3.96 14.47 -4.79
N TYR A 414 5.10 14.12 -4.20
CA TYR A 414 5.48 12.71 -4.01
C TYR A 414 4.60 12.00 -2.98
N SER A 415 4.08 12.71 -1.98
CA SER A 415 3.10 12.16 -1.05
C SER A 415 1.79 11.79 -1.77
N VAL A 416 1.28 12.69 -2.60
CA VAL A 416 0.09 12.44 -3.44
C VAL A 416 0.33 11.25 -4.38
N LEU A 417 1.44 11.27 -5.12
CA LEU A 417 1.84 10.18 -6.01
C LEU A 417 1.86 8.82 -5.30
N SER A 418 2.50 8.77 -4.13
CA SER A 418 2.64 7.54 -3.35
C SER A 418 1.30 6.99 -2.90
N ILE A 419 0.38 7.86 -2.44
CA ILE A 419 -0.98 7.48 -2.04
C ILE A 419 -1.75 6.92 -3.24
N PHE A 420 -1.73 7.61 -4.40
CA PHE A 420 -2.44 7.15 -5.61
C PHE A 420 -1.88 5.82 -6.11
N LEU A 421 -0.56 5.68 -6.17
CA LEU A 421 0.11 4.45 -6.59
C LEU A 421 -0.28 3.27 -5.68
N PHE A 422 -0.29 3.49 -4.36
CA PHE A 422 -0.65 2.47 -3.39
C PHE A 422 -2.10 2.03 -3.55
N HIS A 423 -3.05 2.97 -3.66
CA HIS A 423 -4.45 2.66 -3.89
C HIS A 423 -4.66 1.87 -5.19
N LEU A 424 -4.03 2.30 -6.28
CA LEU A 424 -4.08 1.60 -7.56
C LEU A 424 -3.57 0.16 -7.45
N PHE A 425 -2.37 -0.01 -6.89
CA PHE A 425 -1.73 -1.32 -6.78
C PHE A 425 -2.54 -2.28 -5.92
N ILE A 426 -2.99 -1.83 -4.76
CA ILE A 426 -3.73 -2.68 -3.83
C ILE A 426 -5.13 -3.00 -4.37
N ASN A 427 -5.86 -2.01 -4.91
CA ASN A 427 -7.22 -2.26 -5.42
C ASN A 427 -7.21 -3.22 -6.61
N ILE A 428 -6.37 -2.98 -7.62
CA ILE A 428 -6.25 -3.89 -8.78
C ILE A 428 -5.72 -5.26 -8.34
N GLY A 429 -4.71 -5.27 -7.46
CA GLY A 429 -4.16 -6.51 -6.91
C GLY A 429 -5.21 -7.34 -6.16
N MET A 430 -6.09 -6.71 -5.39
CA MET A 430 -7.18 -7.35 -4.65
C MET A 430 -8.21 -7.96 -5.61
N VAL A 431 -8.64 -7.23 -6.62
CA VAL A 431 -9.61 -7.68 -7.62
C VAL A 431 -9.07 -8.87 -8.43
N LEU A 432 -7.77 -8.88 -8.72
CA LEU A 432 -7.08 -9.98 -9.41
C LEU A 432 -6.65 -11.13 -8.48
N GLY A 433 -6.78 -10.95 -7.15
CA GLY A 433 -6.36 -11.94 -6.17
C GLY A 433 -4.84 -12.02 -5.95
N LEU A 434 -4.11 -10.94 -6.25
CA LEU A 434 -2.67 -10.82 -6.00
C LEU A 434 -2.35 -10.25 -4.61
N THR A 435 -3.32 -9.57 -4.00
CA THR A 435 -3.23 -9.00 -2.66
C THR A 435 -4.47 -9.37 -1.84
N PRO A 436 -4.37 -9.40 -0.49
CA PRO A 436 -5.53 -9.66 0.37
C PRO A 436 -6.65 -8.63 0.14
N VAL A 437 -7.89 -9.05 0.39
CA VAL A 437 -9.05 -8.15 0.38
C VAL A 437 -8.99 -7.25 1.61
N ILE A 438 -8.66 -5.98 1.38
CA ILE A 438 -8.42 -4.99 2.43
C ILE A 438 -9.53 -3.91 2.45
N GLY A 439 -10.27 -3.76 1.35
CA GLY A 439 -11.34 -2.77 1.25
C GLY A 439 -10.80 -1.34 1.01
N ILE A 440 -10.02 -1.14 -0.05
CA ILE A 440 -9.45 0.16 -0.43
C ILE A 440 -10.04 0.59 -1.77
N PRO A 441 -10.65 1.80 -1.87
CA PRO A 441 -11.28 2.25 -3.11
C PRO A 441 -10.25 2.61 -4.19
N LEU A 442 -10.65 2.44 -5.46
CA LEU A 442 -9.89 2.92 -6.61
C LEU A 442 -10.10 4.43 -6.78
N PRO A 443 -9.03 5.25 -6.79
CA PRO A 443 -9.14 6.71 -6.84
C PRO A 443 -9.97 7.21 -8.02
N PHE A 444 -10.90 8.12 -7.76
CA PHE A 444 -11.85 8.74 -8.73
C PHE A 444 -12.84 7.79 -9.40
N PHE A 445 -12.70 6.49 -9.19
CA PHE A 445 -13.44 5.45 -9.92
C PHE A 445 -14.52 4.79 -9.06
N SER A 446 -14.15 4.38 -7.82
CA SER A 446 -15.06 3.73 -6.88
C SER A 446 -16.18 4.64 -6.40
N TYR A 447 -17.33 4.05 -6.11
CA TYR A 447 -18.42 4.75 -5.44
C TYR A 447 -18.00 5.19 -4.02
N GLY A 448 -18.20 6.47 -3.72
CA GLY A 448 -17.97 7.01 -2.38
C GLY A 448 -17.70 8.51 -2.37
N GLY A 449 -18.54 9.29 -1.69
CA GLY A 449 -18.37 10.74 -1.59
C GLY A 449 -17.08 11.14 -0.88
N SER A 450 -16.79 10.54 0.29
CA SER A 450 -15.61 10.89 1.09
C SER A 450 -14.29 10.55 0.39
N SER A 451 -14.20 9.39 -0.27
CA SER A 451 -13.01 8.99 -1.01
C SER A 451 -12.79 9.89 -2.23
N LEU A 452 -13.86 10.17 -3.01
CA LEU A 452 -13.78 11.07 -4.16
C LEU A 452 -13.32 12.47 -3.75
N TRP A 453 -13.87 13.01 -2.66
CA TRP A 453 -13.45 14.33 -2.14
C TRP A 453 -12.02 14.30 -1.61
N GLY A 454 -11.62 13.27 -0.86
CA GLY A 454 -10.27 13.11 -0.36
C GLY A 454 -9.22 13.10 -1.48
N PHE A 455 -9.45 12.32 -2.54
CA PHE A 455 -8.56 12.27 -3.69
C PHE A 455 -8.60 13.57 -4.51
N THR A 456 -9.76 14.21 -4.62
CA THR A 456 -9.87 15.52 -5.28
C THR A 456 -9.07 16.57 -4.52
N ILE A 457 -9.18 16.63 -3.19
CA ILE A 457 -8.40 17.55 -2.36
C ILE A 457 -6.90 17.32 -2.55
N LEU A 458 -6.45 16.06 -2.44
CA LEU A 458 -5.04 15.71 -2.68
C LEU A 458 -4.52 16.23 -4.01
N LEU A 459 -5.26 15.97 -5.09
CA LEU A 459 -4.84 16.34 -6.44
C LEU A 459 -4.89 17.85 -6.68
N PHE A 460 -5.98 18.51 -6.30
CA PHE A 460 -6.19 19.93 -6.61
C PHE A 460 -5.32 20.86 -5.77
N ILE A 461 -5.02 20.52 -4.51
CA ILE A 461 -4.00 21.22 -3.74
C ILE A 461 -2.65 21.13 -4.45
N PHE A 462 -2.27 19.96 -4.95
CA PHE A 462 -1.02 19.77 -5.69
C PHE A 462 -0.98 20.60 -6.98
N LEU A 463 -2.06 20.59 -7.76
CA LEU A 463 -2.18 21.40 -8.97
C LEU A 463 -2.11 22.91 -8.66
N ARG A 464 -2.64 23.35 -7.52
CA ARG A 464 -2.56 24.74 -7.10
C ARG A 464 -1.14 25.13 -6.69
N ILE A 465 -0.43 24.27 -5.95
CA ILE A 465 0.97 24.45 -5.60
C ILE A 465 1.82 24.53 -6.87
N ASP A 466 1.57 23.67 -7.85
CA ASP A 466 2.26 23.70 -9.15
C ASP A 466 2.01 25.01 -9.92
N ALA A 467 0.79 25.52 -9.90
CA ALA A 467 0.48 26.80 -10.55
C ALA A 467 1.19 27.98 -9.90
N GLY A 468 1.43 27.93 -8.59
CA GLY A 468 2.15 28.96 -7.81
C GLY A 468 3.68 28.87 -7.86
N ARG A 469 4.27 27.83 -8.45
CA ARG A 469 5.71 27.53 -8.37
C ARG A 469 6.63 28.68 -8.80
N ASN A 470 6.23 29.49 -9.80
CA ASN A 470 7.03 30.60 -10.32
C ASN A 470 6.93 31.90 -9.48
N ARG A 471 6.03 31.94 -8.50
CA ARG A 471 5.87 33.12 -7.61
C ARG A 471 6.76 33.05 -6.36
N ARG A 472 7.42 31.92 -6.12
CA ARG A 472 8.25 31.66 -4.94
C ARG A 472 9.75 31.82 -5.21
N ILE A 473 10.13 32.56 -6.27
CA ILE A 473 11.51 32.91 -6.60
C ILE A 473 11.84 34.24 -5.93
#